data_e319774b8228e96264ce91655f5e66d9
#
_entry.id   e319774b8228e96264ce91655f5e66d9
#
_cell.length_a   1.000
_cell.length_b   1.000
_cell.length_c   1.000
_cell.angle_alpha   90.00
_cell.angle_beta   90.00
_cell.angle_gamma   90.00
#
_symmetry.space_group_name_H-M   'P 1'
#
loop_
_entity.id
_entity.type
_entity.pdbx_description
1 polymer ?
#
loop_
_entity_poly.entity_id
_entity_poly.type
_entity_poly.pdbx_seq_one_letter_code
_entity_poly.pdbx_strand_id
1 'polypeptide(L)'
;MDACIAPATDKLIVDVVFPFTLSTPKYGPSRPFTGNHAAKAAYVDALEAELASLDDEVCMRPVSAVRLSGGASIMSADKVCHLVRRIKKTLNLVPGAEISIDVEPLTVCTPSLTDWTSCGITRVNLAALSCDDAELTALGAHHSREQLQNALLFLEKFHMANVNFEVLYGVPGQTAASWKRTLLTLAGIDALHVSIRPLVDAASDKAWTAAQTGKANTAQEGVPAAPLPSPETRRALYEQAQRILGERGYTEIAPGDFAKSGLAPASGVFGPLMRAGADVLGLGAGARSRLDGFLYENACDYDLYVAKSADFEAIVRNPLREDEQSLHARVCPPIENLTAAQRFEFLETIGATLAR
;
A
#
# COMPACT_ATOMS: atom_id res chain seq x y z
N MET A 1 10.49 30.19 13.69
CA MET A 1 11.52 29.70 12.73
C MET A 1 10.75 28.92 11.68
N ASP A 2 10.54 29.56 10.55
CA ASP A 2 9.80 28.99 9.44
C ASP A 2 10.61 27.83 8.86
N ALA A 3 10.18 26.62 9.14
CA ALA A 3 10.71 25.45 8.46
C ALA A 3 10.31 25.57 6.99
N CYS A 4 11.28 25.92 6.17
CA CYS A 4 11.15 25.98 4.73
C CYS A 4 10.64 24.60 4.25
N ILE A 5 9.36 24.54 3.90
CA ILE A 5 8.80 23.38 3.20
C ILE A 5 9.59 23.30 1.90
N ALA A 6 10.31 22.19 1.70
CA ALA A 6 10.96 21.95 0.43
C ALA A 6 9.89 22.08 -0.66
N PRO A 7 10.16 22.79 -1.77
CA PRO A 7 9.18 22.96 -2.82
C PRO A 7 8.67 21.59 -3.26
N ALA A 8 7.36 21.49 -3.51
CA ALA A 8 6.75 20.33 -4.13
C ALA A 8 7.69 19.85 -5.25
N THR A 9 8.17 18.63 -5.14
CA THR A 9 9.06 18.10 -6.18
C THR A 9 8.25 18.06 -7.45
N ASP A 10 8.77 18.51 -8.60
CA ASP A 10 8.10 18.39 -9.92
C ASP A 10 7.80 16.93 -10.32
N LYS A 11 7.89 16.03 -9.35
CA LYS A 11 7.76 14.59 -9.52
C LYS A 11 6.33 14.17 -9.27
N LEU A 12 5.81 13.41 -10.21
CA LEU A 12 4.53 12.72 -10.11
C LEU A 12 4.77 11.25 -9.77
N ILE A 13 3.95 10.71 -8.88
CA ILE A 13 3.80 9.27 -8.67
C ILE A 13 2.36 8.86 -8.94
N VAL A 14 2.15 7.63 -9.35
CA VAL A 14 0.82 7.12 -9.76
C VAL A 14 0.44 5.94 -8.88
N ASP A 15 -0.73 5.99 -8.24
CA ASP A 15 -1.30 4.89 -7.47
C ASP A 15 -2.55 4.36 -8.17
N VAL A 16 -2.47 3.15 -8.69
CA VAL A 16 -3.58 2.47 -9.35
C VAL A 16 -4.22 1.52 -8.35
N VAL A 17 -5.41 1.88 -7.88
CA VAL A 17 -6.10 1.19 -6.80
C VAL A 17 -6.99 0.07 -7.34
N PHE A 18 -6.82 -1.14 -6.81
CA PHE A 18 -7.68 -2.30 -7.08
C PHE A 18 -8.48 -2.64 -5.82
N PRO A 19 -9.77 -2.30 -5.75
CA PRO A 19 -10.58 -2.49 -4.55
C PRO A 19 -11.01 -3.94 -4.32
N PHE A 20 -10.22 -4.90 -4.81
CA PHE A 20 -10.55 -6.31 -4.72
C PHE A 20 -9.83 -7.00 -3.57
N THR A 21 -10.48 -8.00 -3.01
CA THR A 21 -9.92 -8.88 -1.98
C THR A 21 -10.40 -10.30 -2.18
N LEU A 22 -9.67 -11.26 -1.64
CA LEU A 22 -10.05 -12.67 -1.66
C LEU A 22 -11.23 -12.97 -0.72
N SER A 23 -11.32 -12.25 0.41
CA SER A 23 -12.48 -12.28 1.32
C SER A 23 -12.53 -10.99 2.14
N THR A 24 -13.57 -10.83 2.96
CA THR A 24 -13.70 -9.67 3.85
C THR A 24 -12.66 -9.73 4.96
N PRO A 25 -11.70 -8.81 5.03
CA PRO A 25 -10.72 -8.78 6.10
C PRO A 25 -11.40 -8.46 7.45
N LYS A 26 -10.86 -9.01 8.54
CA LYS A 26 -11.33 -8.70 9.90
C LYS A 26 -10.92 -7.29 10.34
N TYR A 27 -9.83 -6.78 9.80
CA TYR A 27 -9.23 -5.48 10.09
C TYR A 27 -8.88 -4.77 8.79
N GLY A 28 -8.84 -3.46 8.81
CA GLY A 28 -8.51 -2.66 7.64
C GLY A 28 -9.73 -2.04 6.94
N PRO A 29 -9.57 -1.44 5.77
CA PRO A 29 -10.63 -0.68 5.10
C PRO A 29 -11.88 -1.51 4.84
N SER A 30 -13.02 -0.92 5.11
CA SER A 30 -14.34 -1.59 5.21
C SER A 30 -15.02 -1.92 3.89
N ARG A 31 -14.32 -1.86 2.74
CA ARG A 31 -14.93 -2.07 1.42
C ARG A 31 -14.15 -3.05 0.52
N PRO A 32 -13.99 -4.29 0.95
CA PRO A 32 -13.48 -5.30 0.05
C PRO A 32 -14.56 -5.66 -0.97
N PHE A 33 -14.21 -5.61 -2.24
CA PHE A 33 -15.06 -6.11 -3.31
C PHE A 33 -14.57 -7.49 -3.75
N THR A 34 -15.39 -8.51 -3.51
CA THR A 34 -15.11 -9.89 -3.98
C THR A 34 -15.77 -10.10 -5.33
N GLY A 35 -15.24 -9.46 -6.37
CA GLY A 35 -15.79 -9.56 -7.71
C GLY A 35 -15.50 -10.89 -8.39
N ASN A 36 -16.45 -11.36 -9.21
CA ASN A 36 -16.22 -12.49 -10.13
C ASN A 36 -15.30 -12.06 -11.29
N HIS A 37 -14.94 -13.00 -12.16
CA HIS A 37 -14.04 -12.74 -13.28
C HIS A 37 -14.54 -11.61 -14.21
N ALA A 38 -15.86 -11.55 -14.49
CA ALA A 38 -16.44 -10.53 -15.36
C ALA A 38 -16.34 -9.13 -14.73
N ALA A 39 -16.63 -9.01 -13.43
CA ALA A 39 -16.48 -7.75 -12.70
C ALA A 39 -15.02 -7.28 -12.68
N LYS A 40 -14.07 -8.18 -12.47
CA LYS A 40 -12.64 -7.85 -12.51
C LYS A 40 -12.21 -7.37 -13.89
N ALA A 41 -12.70 -8.01 -14.96
CA ALA A 41 -12.42 -7.58 -16.33
C ALA A 41 -13.00 -6.19 -16.62
N ALA A 42 -14.28 -5.96 -16.30
CA ALA A 42 -14.92 -4.67 -16.47
C ALA A 42 -14.23 -3.53 -15.70
N TYR A 43 -13.65 -3.86 -14.53
CA TYR A 43 -12.88 -2.88 -13.76
C TYR A 43 -11.58 -2.46 -14.45
N VAL A 44 -10.86 -3.40 -15.08
CA VAL A 44 -9.66 -3.05 -15.86
C VAL A 44 -10.02 -2.20 -17.07
N ASP A 45 -11.11 -2.53 -17.76
CA ASP A 45 -11.60 -1.72 -18.88
C ASP A 45 -11.98 -0.29 -18.42
N ALA A 46 -12.55 -0.16 -17.22
CA ALA A 46 -12.86 1.13 -16.60
C ALA A 46 -11.59 1.92 -16.23
N LEU A 47 -10.54 1.27 -15.68
CA LEU A 47 -9.25 1.91 -15.42
C LEU A 47 -8.59 2.41 -16.72
N GLU A 48 -8.71 1.66 -17.80
CA GLU A 48 -8.20 2.10 -19.11
C GLU A 48 -8.97 3.29 -19.68
N ALA A 49 -10.29 3.34 -19.44
CA ALA A 49 -11.13 4.47 -19.83
C ALA A 49 -10.76 5.73 -19.04
N GLU A 50 -10.58 5.61 -17.70
CA GLU A 50 -10.11 6.71 -16.86
C GLU A 50 -8.73 7.19 -17.30
N LEU A 51 -7.79 6.29 -17.54
CA LEU A 51 -6.44 6.63 -18.02
C LEU A 51 -6.46 7.36 -19.37
N ALA A 52 -7.40 6.99 -20.24
CA ALA A 52 -7.57 7.62 -21.56
C ALA A 52 -8.26 8.99 -21.49
N SER A 53 -8.95 9.30 -20.39
CA SER A 53 -9.62 10.59 -20.17
C SER A 53 -8.76 11.64 -19.49
N LEU A 54 -7.52 11.30 -19.11
CA LEU A 54 -6.60 12.24 -18.46
C LEU A 54 -6.19 13.36 -19.42
N ASP A 55 -6.06 14.56 -18.88
CA ASP A 55 -5.57 15.72 -19.63
C ASP A 55 -4.12 15.51 -20.08
N ASP A 56 -3.79 16.05 -21.27
CA ASP A 56 -2.44 15.97 -21.83
C ASP A 56 -1.39 16.58 -20.89
N GLU A 57 -1.73 17.63 -20.16
CA GLU A 57 -0.83 18.27 -19.18
C GLU A 57 -0.41 17.30 -18.08
N VAL A 58 -1.36 16.55 -17.53
CA VAL A 58 -1.09 15.51 -16.52
C VAL A 58 -0.27 14.36 -17.12
N CYS A 59 -0.61 13.93 -18.34
CA CYS A 59 0.08 12.84 -19.03
C CYS A 59 1.56 13.17 -19.35
N MET A 60 1.88 14.42 -19.59
CA MET A 60 3.23 14.88 -19.88
C MET A 60 4.13 15.08 -18.65
N ARG A 61 3.57 15.09 -17.45
CA ARG A 61 4.35 15.22 -16.21
C ARG A 61 5.29 14.01 -16.04
N PRO A 62 6.55 14.21 -15.59
CA PRO A 62 7.49 13.11 -15.41
C PRO A 62 7.07 12.22 -14.22
N VAL A 63 6.71 10.96 -14.53
CA VAL A 63 6.29 9.96 -13.56
C VAL A 63 7.49 9.16 -13.06
N SER A 64 7.76 9.22 -11.77
CA SER A 64 8.93 8.56 -11.14
C SER A 64 8.60 7.17 -10.59
N ALA A 65 7.36 6.90 -10.24
CA ALA A 65 6.93 5.58 -9.78
C ALA A 65 5.44 5.34 -10.06
N VAL A 66 5.10 4.08 -10.30
CA VAL A 66 3.73 3.58 -10.41
C VAL A 66 3.56 2.45 -9.40
N ARG A 67 2.49 2.49 -8.61
CA ARG A 67 2.09 1.40 -7.72
C ARG A 67 0.76 0.83 -8.18
N LEU A 68 0.68 -0.47 -8.27
CA LEU A 68 -0.56 -1.22 -8.45
C LEU A 68 -0.97 -1.73 -7.07
N SER A 69 -1.83 -0.99 -6.40
CA SER A 69 -2.13 -1.19 -4.97
C SER A 69 -3.40 -2.01 -4.73
N GLY A 70 -3.55 -2.53 -3.53
CA GLY A 70 -4.68 -3.34 -3.12
C GLY A 70 -4.68 -4.73 -3.77
N GLY A 71 -5.82 -5.14 -4.33
CA GLY A 71 -6.00 -6.46 -4.92
C GLY A 71 -5.44 -6.65 -6.33
N ALA A 72 -4.39 -5.94 -6.71
CA ALA A 72 -3.82 -6.03 -8.05
C ALA A 72 -3.38 -7.46 -8.42
N SER A 73 -2.77 -8.19 -7.48
CA SER A 73 -2.29 -9.55 -7.72
C SER A 73 -3.38 -10.62 -7.82
N ILE A 74 -4.59 -10.34 -7.38
CA ILE A 74 -5.73 -11.28 -7.55
C ILE A 74 -6.48 -11.06 -8.88
N MET A 75 -6.04 -10.10 -9.66
CA MET A 75 -6.46 -9.93 -11.05
C MET A 75 -5.75 -10.95 -11.94
N SER A 76 -6.28 -11.15 -13.13
CA SER A 76 -5.59 -11.97 -14.14
C SER A 76 -4.30 -11.26 -14.58
N ALA A 77 -3.17 -11.96 -14.57
CA ALA A 77 -1.85 -11.36 -14.79
C ALA A 77 -1.70 -10.74 -16.19
N ASP A 78 -2.34 -11.31 -17.21
CA ASP A 78 -2.39 -10.75 -18.56
C ASP A 78 -3.09 -9.39 -18.60
N LYS A 79 -4.21 -9.23 -17.84
CA LYS A 79 -4.94 -7.96 -17.72
C LYS A 79 -4.11 -6.90 -17.00
N VAL A 80 -3.44 -7.28 -15.90
CA VAL A 80 -2.51 -6.38 -15.19
C VAL A 80 -1.39 -5.92 -16.13
N CYS A 81 -0.80 -6.85 -16.88
CA CYS A 81 0.24 -6.53 -17.84
C CYS A 81 -0.24 -5.65 -18.99
N HIS A 82 -1.47 -5.88 -19.45
CA HIS A 82 -2.08 -5.02 -20.47
C HIS A 82 -2.20 -3.58 -19.94
N LEU A 83 -2.76 -3.41 -18.75
CA LEU A 83 -2.87 -2.10 -18.10
C LEU A 83 -1.50 -1.42 -17.90
N VAL A 84 -0.48 -2.16 -17.44
CA VAL A 84 0.89 -1.62 -17.29
C VAL A 84 1.44 -1.11 -18.64
N ARG A 85 1.20 -1.83 -19.73
CA ARG A 85 1.61 -1.37 -21.08
C ARG A 85 0.84 -0.11 -21.50
N ARG A 86 -0.44 -0.02 -21.15
CA ARG A 86 -1.26 1.18 -21.41
C ARG A 86 -0.74 2.38 -20.61
N ILE A 87 -0.45 2.21 -19.33
CA ILE A 87 0.16 3.24 -18.47
C ILE A 87 1.47 3.74 -19.08
N LYS A 88 2.38 2.84 -19.47
CA LYS A 88 3.65 3.19 -20.11
C LYS A 88 3.49 3.95 -21.43
N LYS A 89 2.40 3.73 -22.14
CA LYS A 89 2.11 4.40 -23.40
C LYS A 89 1.48 5.79 -23.21
N THR A 90 0.67 5.94 -22.16
CA THR A 90 -0.12 7.15 -21.92
C THR A 90 0.65 8.16 -21.07
N LEU A 91 1.37 7.70 -20.04
CA LEU A 91 2.08 8.57 -19.10
C LEU A 91 3.57 8.67 -19.42
N ASN A 92 4.16 9.80 -19.11
CA ASN A 92 5.58 10.10 -19.31
C ASN A 92 6.43 9.50 -18.18
N LEU A 93 6.63 8.18 -18.17
CA LEU A 93 7.50 7.52 -17.21
C LEU A 93 8.96 7.89 -17.45
N VAL A 94 9.65 8.36 -16.41
CA VAL A 94 11.10 8.63 -16.49
C VAL A 94 11.88 7.33 -16.69
N PRO A 95 13.06 7.37 -17.33
CA PRO A 95 13.91 6.18 -17.43
C PRO A 95 14.21 5.58 -16.05
N GLY A 96 13.94 4.29 -15.88
CA GLY A 96 14.11 3.59 -14.62
C GLY A 96 12.99 3.84 -13.58
N ALA A 97 11.86 4.41 -13.97
CA ALA A 97 10.69 4.53 -13.10
C ALA A 97 10.33 3.18 -12.46
N GLU A 98 10.10 3.20 -11.16
CA GLU A 98 9.67 1.99 -10.44
C GLU A 98 8.22 1.65 -10.81
N ILE A 99 7.96 0.38 -11.11
CA ILE A 99 6.60 -0.14 -11.19
C ILE A 99 6.48 -1.25 -10.15
N SER A 100 5.67 -1.00 -9.14
CA SER A 100 5.44 -1.93 -8.03
C SER A 100 4.04 -2.51 -8.06
N ILE A 101 3.90 -3.72 -7.51
CA ILE A 101 2.62 -4.41 -7.35
C ILE A 101 2.47 -4.91 -5.93
N ASP A 102 1.28 -4.70 -5.34
CA ASP A 102 0.91 -5.29 -4.06
C ASP A 102 0.45 -6.75 -4.29
N VAL A 103 1.01 -7.66 -3.51
CA VAL A 103 0.89 -9.10 -3.78
C VAL A 103 0.43 -9.86 -2.53
N GLU A 104 -0.65 -10.60 -2.71
CA GLU A 104 -1.08 -11.63 -1.76
C GLU A 104 -0.24 -12.91 -1.95
N PRO A 105 0.30 -13.53 -0.89
CA PRO A 105 1.16 -14.72 -1.01
C PRO A 105 0.57 -15.85 -1.85
N LEU A 106 -0.75 -16.06 -1.77
CA LEU A 106 -1.46 -17.09 -2.55
C LEU A 106 -1.44 -16.88 -4.07
N THR A 107 -1.16 -15.65 -4.53
CA THR A 107 -1.16 -15.31 -5.97
C THR A 107 0.20 -15.46 -6.61
N VAL A 108 1.23 -15.70 -5.81
CA VAL A 108 2.61 -15.89 -6.29
C VAL A 108 2.76 -17.27 -6.93
N CYS A 109 2.90 -17.29 -8.22
CA CYS A 109 3.12 -18.52 -9.00
C CYS A 109 3.94 -18.23 -10.24
N THR A 110 4.44 -19.28 -10.90
CA THR A 110 5.25 -19.16 -12.11
C THR A 110 4.62 -18.30 -13.20
N PRO A 111 3.34 -18.51 -13.61
CA PRO A 111 2.73 -17.68 -14.62
C PRO A 111 2.67 -16.19 -14.23
N SER A 112 2.20 -15.87 -13.02
CA SER A 112 2.08 -14.48 -12.60
C SER A 112 3.41 -13.75 -12.56
N LEU A 113 4.47 -14.38 -12.03
CA LEU A 113 5.81 -13.79 -11.99
C LEU A 113 6.40 -13.59 -13.38
N THR A 114 6.19 -14.55 -14.30
CA THR A 114 6.64 -14.42 -15.69
C THR A 114 5.96 -13.23 -16.37
N ASP A 115 4.66 -13.09 -16.22
CA ASP A 115 3.91 -12.01 -16.82
C ASP A 115 4.32 -10.66 -16.22
N TRP A 116 4.34 -10.53 -14.89
CA TRP A 116 4.71 -9.29 -14.22
C TRP A 116 6.11 -8.79 -14.60
N THR A 117 7.10 -9.69 -14.64
CA THR A 117 8.45 -9.31 -15.08
C THR A 117 8.48 -8.91 -16.54
N SER A 118 7.75 -9.62 -17.41
CA SER A 118 7.70 -9.33 -18.87
C SER A 118 7.11 -7.97 -19.18
N CYS A 119 6.12 -7.48 -18.41
CA CYS A 119 5.52 -6.17 -18.63
C CYS A 119 6.29 -5.04 -17.93
N GLY A 120 7.30 -5.39 -17.13
CA GLY A 120 8.22 -4.43 -16.50
C GLY A 120 7.81 -3.99 -15.12
N ILE A 121 7.10 -4.84 -14.36
CA ILE A 121 6.98 -4.69 -12.91
C ILE A 121 8.35 -4.99 -12.32
N THR A 122 8.89 -4.03 -11.56
CA THR A 122 10.25 -4.06 -11.02
C THR A 122 10.30 -4.31 -9.52
N ARG A 123 9.16 -4.23 -8.84
CA ARG A 123 9.06 -4.38 -7.39
C ARG A 123 7.80 -5.13 -6.97
N VAL A 124 7.94 -6.00 -6.00
CA VAL A 124 6.84 -6.70 -5.33
C VAL A 124 6.72 -6.22 -3.88
N ASN A 125 5.53 -5.79 -3.47
CA ASN A 125 5.18 -5.57 -2.07
C ASN A 125 4.37 -6.79 -1.59
N LEU A 126 4.99 -7.70 -0.87
CA LEU A 126 4.36 -8.93 -0.42
C LEU A 126 3.68 -8.73 0.93
N ALA A 127 2.37 -8.91 0.99
CA ALA A 127 1.57 -8.83 2.21
C ALA A 127 1.80 -10.08 3.09
N ALA A 128 2.99 -10.18 3.68
CA ALA A 128 3.35 -11.30 4.55
C ALA A 128 2.54 -11.32 5.86
N LEU A 129 2.12 -10.14 6.34
CA LEU A 129 1.32 -9.86 7.54
C LEU A 129 1.95 -10.40 8.82
N SER A 130 2.24 -11.68 8.91
CA SER A 130 2.94 -12.37 10.00
C SER A 130 3.55 -13.70 9.51
N CYS A 131 4.52 -14.24 10.24
CA CYS A 131 5.03 -15.61 10.06
C CYS A 131 4.51 -16.57 11.15
N ASP A 132 3.44 -16.24 11.83
CA ASP A 132 2.81 -17.04 12.89
C ASP A 132 1.34 -17.36 12.50
N ASP A 133 0.99 -18.64 12.40
CA ASP A 133 -0.33 -19.05 11.93
C ASP A 133 -1.47 -18.61 12.86
N ALA A 134 -1.22 -18.45 14.17
CA ALA A 134 -2.22 -17.95 15.09
C ALA A 134 -2.51 -16.46 14.85
N GLU A 135 -1.47 -15.67 14.57
CA GLU A 135 -1.61 -14.25 14.19
C GLU A 135 -2.30 -14.10 12.83
N LEU A 136 -1.90 -14.90 11.83
CA LEU A 136 -2.55 -14.92 10.51
C LEU A 136 -4.05 -15.26 10.64
N THR A 137 -4.40 -16.23 11.48
CA THR A 137 -5.81 -16.59 11.76
C THR A 137 -6.55 -15.45 12.47
N ALA A 138 -5.91 -14.79 13.43
CA ALA A 138 -6.48 -13.63 14.12
C ALA A 138 -6.77 -12.47 13.15
N LEU A 139 -5.89 -12.23 12.20
CA LEU A 139 -6.04 -11.22 11.14
C LEU A 139 -7.11 -11.59 10.12
N GLY A 140 -7.46 -12.88 9.98
CA GLY A 140 -8.28 -13.37 8.88
C GLY A 140 -7.51 -13.40 7.56
N ALA A 141 -6.19 -13.59 7.63
CA ALA A 141 -5.35 -13.73 6.45
C ALA A 141 -5.77 -14.93 5.59
N HIS A 142 -5.55 -14.82 4.28
CA HIS A 142 -5.92 -15.87 3.31
C HIS A 142 -4.84 -16.92 3.13
N HIS A 143 -3.66 -16.68 3.68
CA HIS A 143 -2.52 -17.56 3.57
C HIS A 143 -2.08 -18.08 4.94
N SER A 144 -1.46 -19.24 4.95
CA SER A 144 -0.74 -19.81 6.08
C SER A 144 0.75 -19.45 6.00
N ARG A 145 1.47 -19.72 7.08
CA ARG A 145 2.92 -19.65 7.09
C ARG A 145 3.57 -20.49 5.98
N GLU A 146 3.06 -21.72 5.74
CA GLU A 146 3.57 -22.59 4.69
C GLU A 146 3.38 -21.97 3.30
N GLN A 147 2.21 -21.40 3.03
CA GLN A 147 1.93 -20.73 1.76
C GLN A 147 2.78 -19.48 1.56
N LEU A 148 3.05 -18.72 2.62
CA LEU A 148 4.03 -17.64 2.58
C LEU A 148 5.43 -18.16 2.22
N GLN A 149 5.90 -19.23 2.84
CA GLN A 149 7.18 -19.86 2.53
C GLN A 149 7.27 -20.30 1.06
N ASN A 150 6.22 -20.87 0.53
CA ASN A 150 6.15 -21.24 -0.89
C ASN A 150 6.23 -20.00 -1.80
N ALA A 151 5.55 -18.90 -1.48
CA ALA A 151 5.65 -17.66 -2.21
C ALA A 151 7.10 -17.12 -2.23
N LEU A 152 7.80 -17.19 -1.09
CA LEU A 152 9.21 -16.78 -0.98
C LEU A 152 10.12 -17.60 -1.88
N LEU A 153 9.94 -18.93 -1.92
CA LEU A 153 10.70 -19.81 -2.81
C LEU A 153 10.48 -19.49 -4.29
N PHE A 154 9.25 -19.13 -4.69
CA PHE A 154 8.98 -18.69 -6.06
C PHE A 154 9.66 -17.37 -6.38
N LEU A 155 9.57 -16.37 -5.49
CA LEU A 155 10.23 -15.07 -5.69
C LEU A 155 11.75 -15.22 -5.83
N GLU A 156 12.38 -16.04 -5.00
CA GLU A 156 13.82 -16.37 -5.08
C GLU A 156 14.14 -17.06 -6.42
N LYS A 157 13.41 -18.10 -6.79
CA LYS A 157 13.60 -18.84 -8.05
C LYS A 157 13.51 -17.93 -9.28
N PHE A 158 12.65 -16.91 -9.25
CA PHE A 158 12.50 -15.94 -10.33
C PHE A 158 13.46 -14.74 -10.23
N HIS A 159 14.39 -14.79 -9.26
CA HIS A 159 15.35 -13.71 -9.02
C HIS A 159 14.68 -12.33 -8.85
N MET A 160 13.47 -12.32 -8.25
CA MET A 160 12.79 -11.08 -7.92
C MET A 160 13.49 -10.43 -6.72
N ALA A 161 14.57 -9.70 -7.01
CA ALA A 161 15.42 -9.13 -5.97
C ALA A 161 14.73 -7.98 -5.20
N ASN A 162 13.92 -7.18 -5.87
CA ASN A 162 13.27 -6.02 -5.26
C ASN A 162 11.93 -6.41 -4.62
N VAL A 163 12.00 -7.05 -3.46
CA VAL A 163 10.83 -7.44 -2.67
C VAL A 163 10.80 -6.66 -1.37
N ASN A 164 9.66 -6.07 -1.07
CA ASN A 164 9.31 -5.53 0.24
C ASN A 164 8.36 -6.49 0.95
N PHE A 165 8.67 -6.82 2.19
CA PHE A 165 7.78 -7.61 3.05
C PHE A 165 7.02 -6.67 3.98
N GLU A 166 5.70 -6.66 3.84
CA GLU A 166 4.84 -5.93 4.75
C GLU A 166 4.36 -6.84 5.87
N VAL A 167 4.64 -6.47 7.11
CA VAL A 167 4.22 -7.20 8.32
C VAL A 167 3.55 -6.26 9.31
N LEU A 168 2.63 -6.84 10.10
CA LEU A 168 1.83 -6.09 11.04
C LEU A 168 2.30 -6.32 12.48
N TYR A 169 2.39 -5.23 13.24
CA TYR A 169 2.57 -5.30 14.69
C TYR A 169 1.31 -4.80 15.40
N GLY A 170 1.15 -5.24 16.65
CA GLY A 170 -0.05 -4.95 17.42
C GLY A 170 -1.24 -5.85 17.05
N VAL A 171 -0.96 -7.03 16.53
CA VAL A 171 -1.99 -8.05 16.24
C VAL A 171 -2.52 -8.63 17.57
N PRO A 172 -3.83 -8.84 17.72
CA PRO A 172 -4.39 -9.50 18.91
C PRO A 172 -3.73 -10.86 19.15
N GLY A 173 -3.25 -11.06 20.37
CA GLY A 173 -2.52 -12.27 20.75
C GLY A 173 -1.03 -12.30 20.37
N GLN A 174 -0.55 -11.30 19.64
CA GLN A 174 0.87 -11.18 19.31
C GLN A 174 1.71 -11.01 20.57
N THR A 175 2.79 -11.76 20.65
CA THR A 175 3.76 -11.69 21.75
C THR A 175 5.11 -11.19 21.25
N ALA A 176 5.96 -10.70 22.16
CA ALA A 176 7.34 -10.35 21.83
C ALA A 176 8.12 -11.53 21.23
N ALA A 177 7.77 -12.77 21.61
CA ALA A 177 8.41 -13.96 21.08
C ALA A 177 7.95 -14.31 19.66
N SER A 178 6.63 -14.25 19.35
CA SER A 178 6.12 -14.48 17.99
C SER A 178 6.57 -13.38 17.04
N TRP A 179 6.53 -12.12 17.47
CA TRP A 179 7.05 -10.99 16.71
C TRP A 179 8.52 -11.13 16.39
N LYS A 180 9.35 -11.51 17.38
CA LYS A 180 10.76 -11.81 17.14
C LYS A 180 10.95 -12.89 16.08
N ARG A 181 10.17 -13.98 16.12
CA ARG A 181 10.26 -15.05 15.11
C ARG A 181 9.94 -14.51 13.71
N THR A 182 8.89 -13.72 13.55
CA THR A 182 8.53 -13.09 12.28
C THR A 182 9.70 -12.25 11.73
N LEU A 183 10.23 -11.33 12.53
CA LEU A 183 11.34 -10.46 12.12
C LEU A 183 12.60 -11.25 11.73
N LEU A 184 12.96 -12.28 12.53
CA LEU A 184 14.12 -13.11 12.25
C LEU A 184 13.94 -13.99 11.00
N THR A 185 12.72 -14.45 10.72
CA THR A 185 12.41 -15.19 9.49
C THR A 185 12.65 -14.30 8.27
N LEU A 186 12.12 -13.08 8.27
CA LEU A 186 12.28 -12.15 7.16
C LEU A 186 13.74 -11.68 6.98
N ALA A 187 14.43 -11.39 8.08
CA ALA A 187 15.83 -11.02 8.01
C ALA A 187 16.71 -12.18 7.54
N GLY A 188 16.30 -13.43 7.78
CA GLY A 188 17.03 -14.64 7.38
C GLY A 188 16.97 -14.95 5.88
N ILE A 189 15.96 -14.44 5.17
CA ILE A 189 15.84 -14.57 3.70
C ILE A 189 16.44 -13.39 2.94
N ASP A 190 17.23 -12.56 3.61
CA ASP A 190 17.95 -11.43 3.03
C ASP A 190 17.07 -10.45 2.24
N ALA A 191 15.83 -10.26 2.72
CA ALA A 191 14.90 -9.29 2.15
C ALA A 191 15.56 -7.93 1.99
N LEU A 192 15.38 -7.27 0.84
CA LEU A 192 15.92 -5.92 0.64
C LEU A 192 15.20 -4.88 1.49
N HIS A 193 13.89 -5.08 1.67
CA HIS A 193 13.04 -4.18 2.45
C HIS A 193 12.09 -4.94 3.36
N VAL A 194 11.85 -4.38 4.54
CA VAL A 194 10.82 -4.80 5.48
C VAL A 194 10.05 -3.57 5.91
N SER A 195 8.75 -3.58 5.67
CA SER A 195 7.82 -2.55 6.13
C SER A 195 7.01 -3.09 7.30
N ILE A 196 7.17 -2.49 8.48
CA ILE A 196 6.32 -2.81 9.63
C ILE A 196 5.20 -1.79 9.74
N ARG A 197 3.97 -2.24 9.92
CA ARG A 197 2.79 -1.37 10.01
C ARG A 197 1.99 -1.67 11.27
N PRO A 198 1.43 -0.65 11.93
CA PRO A 198 0.51 -0.88 13.04
C PRO A 198 -0.78 -1.51 12.53
N LEU A 199 -1.32 -2.49 13.25
CA LEU A 199 -2.69 -2.91 13.02
C LEU A 199 -3.62 -1.82 13.56
N VAL A 200 -4.50 -1.31 12.72
CA VAL A 200 -5.51 -0.30 13.09
C VAL A 200 -6.90 -0.90 13.18
N ASP A 201 -7.70 -0.39 14.11
CA ASP A 201 -9.06 -0.85 14.30
C ASP A 201 -9.98 -0.32 13.18
N ALA A 202 -10.73 -1.22 12.57
CA ALA A 202 -11.78 -0.86 11.59
C ALA A 202 -12.90 0.02 12.17
N ALA A 203 -13.00 0.15 13.49
CA ALA A 203 -13.98 1.04 14.13
C ALA A 203 -13.72 2.53 13.81
N SER A 204 -12.46 2.93 13.62
CA SER A 204 -12.10 4.27 13.21
C SER A 204 -12.51 4.56 11.75
N ASP A 205 -12.65 3.53 10.93
CA ASP A 205 -13.02 3.60 9.54
C ASP A 205 -14.54 3.67 9.32
N LYS A 206 -15.34 3.14 10.26
CA LYS A 206 -16.81 3.19 10.18
C LYS A 206 -17.39 4.60 10.22
N ALA A 207 -16.82 5.49 11.02
CA ALA A 207 -17.27 6.88 11.12
C ALA A 207 -17.02 7.63 9.80
N TRP A 208 -15.89 7.39 9.17
CA TRP A 208 -15.56 7.99 7.87
C TRP A 208 -16.44 7.45 6.75
N THR A 209 -16.68 6.13 6.71
CA THR A 209 -17.55 5.47 5.75
C THR A 209 -19.00 5.95 5.85
N ALA A 210 -19.52 6.10 7.08
CA ALA A 210 -20.87 6.61 7.32
C ALA A 210 -21.03 8.08 6.89
N ALA A 211 -20.00 8.90 7.12
CA ALA A 211 -20.01 10.31 6.71
C ALA A 211 -20.04 10.48 5.18
N GLN A 212 -19.40 9.55 4.44
CA GLN A 212 -19.32 9.63 2.99
C GLN A 212 -20.50 9.03 2.23
N THR A 213 -21.14 8.00 2.74
CA THR A 213 -22.16 7.25 2.01
C THR A 213 -23.59 7.55 2.45
N GLY A 214 -23.76 8.21 3.60
CA GLY A 214 -25.09 8.39 4.23
C GLY A 214 -25.78 7.05 4.58
N LYS A 215 -25.14 5.93 4.33
CA LYS A 215 -25.61 4.59 4.67
C LYS A 215 -24.64 3.97 5.66
N ALA A 216 -25.10 3.73 6.87
CA ALA A 216 -24.39 2.82 7.76
C ALA A 216 -24.28 1.48 7.02
N ASN A 217 -23.06 1.11 6.61
CA ASN A 217 -22.84 -0.22 6.09
C ASN A 217 -23.17 -1.17 7.23
N THR A 218 -24.18 -2.01 7.06
CA THR A 218 -24.39 -3.16 7.93
C THR A 218 -23.19 -4.08 7.67
N ALA A 219 -22.07 -3.79 8.34
CA ALA A 219 -21.00 -4.75 8.45
C ALA A 219 -21.65 -6.04 8.92
N GLN A 220 -21.33 -7.14 8.23
CA GLN A 220 -21.71 -8.45 8.76
C GLN A 220 -21.42 -8.43 10.26
N GLU A 221 -22.44 -8.76 11.06
CA GLU A 221 -22.29 -9.02 12.47
C GLU A 221 -21.38 -10.26 12.62
N GLY A 222 -20.12 -10.06 12.30
CA GLY A 222 -19.06 -11.03 12.48
C GLY A 222 -18.52 -10.92 13.90
N VAL A 223 -17.98 -12.00 14.38
CA VAL A 223 -17.32 -12.14 15.70
C VAL A 223 -16.60 -10.84 16.04
N PRO A 224 -16.86 -10.21 17.21
CA PRO A 224 -16.19 -8.98 17.60
C PRO A 224 -14.68 -9.15 17.46
N ALA A 225 -14.03 -8.23 16.75
CA ALA A 225 -12.59 -8.25 16.65
C ALA A 225 -11.99 -8.19 18.06
N ALA A 226 -11.01 -9.03 18.34
CA ALA A 226 -10.34 -9.01 19.64
C ALA A 226 -9.69 -7.62 19.85
N PRO A 227 -9.67 -7.09 21.08
CA PRO A 227 -9.12 -5.77 21.33
C PRO A 227 -7.64 -5.71 20.94
N LEU A 228 -7.25 -4.58 20.38
CA LEU A 228 -5.84 -4.31 20.06
C LEU A 228 -5.01 -4.21 21.35
N PRO A 229 -3.73 -4.59 21.31
CA PRO A 229 -2.80 -4.37 22.40
C PRO A 229 -2.70 -2.89 22.80
N SER A 230 -2.33 -2.63 24.06
CA SER A 230 -2.16 -1.26 24.53
C SER A 230 -1.10 -0.50 23.72
N PRO A 231 -1.16 0.85 23.68
CA PRO A 231 -0.14 1.67 23.00
C PRO A 231 1.28 1.36 23.52
N GLU A 232 1.45 1.09 24.80
CA GLU A 232 2.74 0.74 25.41
C GLU A 232 3.27 -0.59 24.85
N THR A 233 2.38 -1.59 24.73
CA THR A 233 2.74 -2.89 24.12
C THR A 233 3.12 -2.72 22.66
N ARG A 234 2.35 -1.95 21.90
CA ARG A 234 2.65 -1.68 20.47
C ARG A 234 3.97 -0.93 20.33
N ARG A 235 4.26 0.04 21.18
CA ARG A 235 5.55 0.73 21.21
C ARG A 235 6.70 -0.24 21.49
N ALA A 236 6.57 -1.13 22.46
CA ALA A 236 7.60 -2.12 22.77
C ALA A 236 7.86 -3.07 21.58
N LEU A 237 6.83 -3.46 20.84
CA LEU A 237 6.98 -4.27 19.62
C LEU A 237 7.71 -3.50 18.50
N TYR A 238 7.40 -2.22 18.32
CA TYR A 238 8.10 -1.36 17.37
C TYR A 238 9.59 -1.20 17.71
N GLU A 239 9.90 -0.87 18.96
CA GLU A 239 11.28 -0.75 19.45
C GLU A 239 12.04 -2.09 19.32
N GLN A 240 11.35 -3.21 19.57
CA GLN A 240 11.93 -4.54 19.33
C GLN A 240 12.28 -4.76 17.86
N ALA A 241 11.43 -4.30 16.92
CA ALA A 241 11.71 -4.40 15.50
C ALA A 241 12.95 -3.56 15.11
N GLN A 242 13.02 -2.31 15.57
CA GLN A 242 14.19 -1.45 15.32
C GLN A 242 15.49 -2.13 15.77
N ARG A 243 15.50 -2.72 16.96
CA ARG A 243 16.68 -3.41 17.47
C ARG A 243 17.02 -4.65 16.66
N ILE A 244 16.05 -5.55 16.42
CA ILE A 244 16.31 -6.82 15.73
C ILE A 244 16.73 -6.58 14.27
N LEU A 245 16.04 -5.71 13.56
CA LEU A 245 16.37 -5.41 12.16
C LEU A 245 17.72 -4.67 12.07
N GLY A 246 18.02 -3.74 13.01
CA GLY A 246 19.31 -3.08 13.11
C GLY A 246 20.45 -4.05 13.31
N GLU A 247 20.33 -5.04 14.24
CA GLU A 247 21.30 -6.11 14.47
C GLU A 247 21.51 -7.00 13.22
N ARG A 248 20.57 -7.00 12.30
CA ARG A 248 20.61 -7.74 11.02
C ARG A 248 21.04 -6.92 9.82
N GLY A 249 21.54 -5.71 10.04
CA GLY A 249 22.07 -4.83 9.01
C GLY A 249 21.02 -4.06 8.21
N TYR A 250 19.83 -3.85 8.79
CA TYR A 250 18.83 -2.97 8.23
C TYR A 250 18.92 -1.59 8.86
N THR A 251 18.69 -0.58 8.04
CA THR A 251 18.52 0.82 8.50
C THR A 251 17.07 1.24 8.29
N GLU A 252 16.49 1.87 9.27
CA GLU A 252 15.16 2.48 9.13
C GLU A 252 15.31 3.74 8.29
N ILE A 253 14.74 3.71 7.08
CA ILE A 253 14.83 4.79 6.08
C ILE A 253 13.64 5.76 6.13
N ALA A 254 12.55 5.32 6.72
CA ALA A 254 11.39 6.10 7.09
C ALA A 254 10.67 5.36 8.22
N PRO A 255 9.79 6.02 9.01
CA PRO A 255 9.10 5.33 10.10
C PRO A 255 8.47 4.02 9.65
N GLY A 256 8.93 2.91 10.23
CA GLY A 256 8.49 1.55 9.94
C GLY A 256 8.96 0.97 8.60
N ASP A 257 9.75 1.68 7.81
CA ASP A 257 10.34 1.16 6.57
C ASP A 257 11.84 0.93 6.76
N PHE A 258 12.25 -0.31 6.64
CA PHE A 258 13.61 -0.75 6.83
C PHE A 258 14.21 -1.26 5.51
N ALA A 259 15.43 -0.81 5.21
CA ALA A 259 16.18 -1.25 4.04
C ALA A 259 17.50 -1.89 4.46
N LYS A 260 17.94 -2.90 3.72
CA LYS A 260 19.26 -3.52 3.91
C LYS A 260 20.36 -2.47 3.67
N SER A 261 21.26 -2.31 4.60
CA SER A 261 22.33 -1.33 4.53
C SER A 261 23.19 -1.53 3.28
N GLY A 262 23.52 -0.42 2.60
CA GLY A 262 24.30 -0.42 1.36
C GLY A 262 23.48 -0.64 0.07
N LEU A 263 22.18 -0.90 0.17
CA LEU A 263 21.30 -1.13 -0.98
C LEU A 263 20.21 -0.04 -1.16
N ALA A 264 20.03 0.84 -0.18
CA ALA A 264 19.23 2.04 -0.34
C ALA A 264 20.05 3.10 -1.14
N PRO A 265 19.51 3.78 -2.11
CA PRO A 265 18.15 4.18 -2.42
C PRO A 265 17.57 3.54 -3.69
N ALA A 266 18.17 2.47 -4.22
CA ALA A 266 17.71 1.87 -5.48
C ALA A 266 16.39 1.08 -5.33
N SER A 267 15.82 0.99 -4.14
CA SER A 267 14.69 0.14 -3.86
C SER A 267 13.62 0.87 -3.06
N GLY A 268 12.40 0.95 -3.61
CA GLY A 268 11.25 1.56 -2.98
C GLY A 268 11.18 3.08 -3.17
N VAL A 269 10.87 3.51 -4.38
CA VAL A 269 10.80 4.94 -4.74
C VAL A 269 9.46 5.56 -4.36
N PHE A 270 8.35 4.81 -4.49
CA PHE A 270 7.00 5.33 -4.30
C PHE A 270 6.78 5.90 -2.90
N GLY A 271 7.01 5.12 -1.85
CA GLY A 271 6.77 5.53 -0.47
C GLY A 271 7.60 6.76 -0.03
N PRO A 272 8.92 6.79 -0.25
CA PRO A 272 9.74 7.97 0.00
C PRO A 272 9.26 9.22 -0.73
N LEU A 273 8.91 9.14 -2.01
CA LEU A 273 8.41 10.29 -2.76
C LEU A 273 7.06 10.79 -2.23
N MET A 274 6.15 9.88 -1.90
CA MET A 274 4.87 10.24 -1.31
C MET A 274 5.07 11.01 0.02
N ARG A 275 5.97 10.54 0.87
CA ARG A 275 6.31 11.20 2.15
C ARG A 275 7.08 12.51 1.97
N ALA A 276 7.82 12.66 0.90
CA ALA A 276 8.49 13.91 0.54
C ALA A 276 7.54 14.95 -0.09
N GLY A 277 6.26 14.63 -0.19
CA GLY A 277 5.27 15.56 -0.70
C GLY A 277 5.15 15.59 -2.23
N ALA A 278 5.64 14.57 -2.95
CA ALA A 278 5.39 14.44 -4.38
C ALA A 278 3.90 14.41 -4.70
N ASP A 279 3.51 14.97 -5.84
CA ASP A 279 2.15 14.85 -6.33
C ASP A 279 1.80 13.39 -6.60
N VAL A 280 0.55 13.04 -6.33
CA VAL A 280 0.01 11.69 -6.50
C VAL A 280 -1.16 11.75 -7.44
N LEU A 281 -1.10 10.99 -8.53
CA LEU A 281 -2.25 10.69 -9.38
C LEU A 281 -2.83 9.35 -8.95
N GLY A 282 -4.02 9.35 -8.38
CA GLY A 282 -4.77 8.15 -8.03
C GLY A 282 -5.72 7.75 -9.14
N LEU A 283 -5.65 6.50 -9.60
CA LEU A 283 -6.56 5.92 -10.58
C LEU A 283 -7.33 4.76 -9.94
N GLY A 284 -8.61 4.63 -10.25
CA GLY A 284 -9.43 3.55 -9.73
C GLY A 284 -10.48 4.01 -8.71
N ALA A 285 -11.40 3.11 -8.37
CA ALA A 285 -12.46 3.39 -7.40
C ALA A 285 -11.88 3.66 -6.01
N GLY A 286 -12.25 4.79 -5.42
CA GLY A 286 -11.75 5.24 -4.13
C GLY A 286 -10.30 5.71 -4.14
N ALA A 287 -9.67 5.83 -5.30
CA ALA A 287 -8.32 6.36 -5.41
C ALA A 287 -8.28 7.85 -5.01
N ARG A 288 -7.16 8.26 -4.45
CA ARG A 288 -6.94 9.63 -4.01
C ARG A 288 -5.80 10.26 -4.79
N SER A 289 -6.07 11.41 -5.37
CA SER A 289 -5.07 12.23 -6.03
C SER A 289 -4.74 13.45 -5.18
N ARG A 290 -3.49 13.86 -5.24
CA ARG A 290 -3.02 15.16 -4.77
C ARG A 290 -2.24 15.79 -5.90
N LEU A 291 -2.83 16.77 -6.53
CA LEU A 291 -2.26 17.46 -7.70
C LEU A 291 -2.36 18.97 -7.47
N ASP A 292 -1.26 19.67 -7.60
CA ASP A 292 -1.18 21.14 -7.56
C ASP A 292 -1.84 21.75 -6.30
N GLY A 293 -1.71 21.08 -5.15
CA GLY A 293 -2.26 21.52 -3.86
C GLY A 293 -3.76 21.28 -3.69
N PHE A 294 -4.36 20.43 -4.55
CA PHE A 294 -5.72 19.98 -4.40
C PHE A 294 -5.78 18.48 -4.13
N LEU A 295 -6.74 18.09 -3.31
CA LEU A 295 -7.07 16.70 -3.01
C LEU A 295 -8.30 16.30 -3.80
N TYR A 296 -8.21 15.19 -4.52
CA TYR A 296 -9.31 14.59 -5.25
C TYR A 296 -9.53 13.17 -4.73
N GLU A 297 -10.76 12.72 -4.74
CA GLU A 297 -11.09 11.34 -4.40
C GLU A 297 -12.08 10.79 -5.41
N ASN A 298 -11.75 9.66 -6.00
CA ASN A 298 -12.64 8.96 -6.92
C ASN A 298 -13.80 8.31 -6.15
N ALA A 299 -14.93 8.16 -6.81
CA ALA A 299 -16.06 7.44 -6.25
C ALA A 299 -15.65 6.03 -5.80
N CYS A 300 -15.99 5.70 -4.54
CA CYS A 300 -15.71 4.37 -3.99
C CYS A 300 -16.72 3.31 -4.46
N ASP A 301 -17.86 3.73 -5.00
CA ASP A 301 -18.88 2.82 -5.49
C ASP A 301 -18.42 2.18 -6.80
N TYR A 302 -18.35 0.84 -6.79
CA TYR A 302 -17.85 0.08 -7.93
C TYR A 302 -18.71 0.28 -9.19
N ASP A 303 -20.04 0.22 -9.06
CA ASP A 303 -20.94 0.31 -10.21
C ASP A 303 -20.90 1.71 -10.83
N LEU A 304 -20.86 2.74 -9.99
CA LEU A 304 -20.71 4.13 -10.44
C LEU A 304 -19.36 4.31 -11.14
N TYR A 305 -18.27 3.82 -10.55
CA TYR A 305 -16.95 3.95 -11.13
C TYR A 305 -16.87 3.25 -12.50
N VAL A 306 -17.31 2.00 -12.60
CA VAL A 306 -17.27 1.24 -13.87
C VAL A 306 -18.16 1.90 -14.95
N ALA A 307 -19.32 2.46 -14.56
CA ALA A 307 -20.20 3.11 -15.50
C ALA A 307 -19.73 4.49 -16.00
N LYS A 308 -18.88 5.18 -15.22
CA LYS A 308 -18.57 6.60 -15.44
C LYS A 308 -17.07 6.92 -15.46
N SER A 309 -16.21 5.92 -15.51
CA SER A 309 -14.74 6.09 -15.39
C SER A 309 -14.11 6.99 -16.46
N ALA A 310 -14.73 7.13 -17.63
CA ALA A 310 -14.28 8.05 -18.67
C ALA A 310 -14.73 9.52 -18.45
N ASP A 311 -15.51 9.79 -17.42
CA ASP A 311 -16.03 11.12 -17.09
C ASP A 311 -15.48 11.53 -15.71
N PHE A 312 -14.37 12.30 -15.72
CA PHE A 312 -13.69 12.72 -14.52
C PHE A 312 -14.63 13.47 -13.55
N GLU A 313 -15.48 14.37 -14.04
CA GLU A 313 -16.39 15.13 -13.19
C GLU A 313 -17.45 14.23 -12.53
N ALA A 314 -17.81 13.13 -13.16
CA ALA A 314 -18.78 12.19 -12.62
C ALA A 314 -18.19 11.25 -11.56
N ILE A 315 -16.90 10.92 -11.65
CA ILE A 315 -16.24 10.01 -10.70
C ILE A 315 -15.53 10.74 -9.57
N VAL A 316 -15.08 11.97 -9.77
CA VAL A 316 -14.35 12.74 -8.76
C VAL A 316 -15.32 13.51 -7.89
N ARG A 317 -15.14 13.42 -6.58
CA ARG A 317 -15.84 14.27 -5.61
C ARG A 317 -15.18 15.64 -5.56
N ASN A 318 -15.95 16.65 -5.16
CA ASN A 318 -15.50 18.05 -5.09
C ASN A 318 -14.07 18.18 -4.58
N PRO A 319 -13.17 18.77 -5.35
CA PRO A 319 -11.78 18.92 -4.95
C PRO A 319 -11.71 19.80 -3.70
N LEU A 320 -10.94 19.35 -2.71
CA LEU A 320 -10.63 20.10 -1.51
C LEU A 320 -9.24 20.70 -1.66
N ARG A 321 -9.10 22.01 -1.41
CA ARG A 321 -7.78 22.61 -1.32
C ARG A 321 -7.08 22.02 -0.09
N GLU A 322 -5.86 21.52 -0.27
CA GLU A 322 -5.06 21.04 0.83
C GLU A 322 -4.64 22.23 1.70
N ASP A 323 -4.93 22.16 3.00
CA ASP A 323 -4.42 23.14 3.94
C ASP A 323 -3.01 22.73 4.43
N GLU A 324 -2.25 23.71 4.93
CA GLU A 324 -0.89 23.46 5.43
C GLU A 324 -0.87 22.41 6.55
N GLN A 325 -1.91 22.34 7.38
CA GLN A 325 -1.99 21.40 8.49
C GLN A 325 -2.17 19.96 7.99
N SER A 326 -2.98 19.75 6.95
CA SER A 326 -3.16 18.46 6.30
C SER A 326 -1.89 18.01 5.58
N LEU A 327 -1.18 18.93 4.93
CA LEU A 327 0.11 18.67 4.29
C LEU A 327 1.17 18.26 5.32
N HIS A 328 1.31 19.01 6.42
CA HIS A 328 2.27 18.70 7.49
C HIS A 328 2.00 17.35 8.15
N ALA A 329 0.74 16.95 8.31
CA ALA A 329 0.39 15.65 8.88
C ALA A 329 0.81 14.45 8.02
N ARG A 330 1.03 14.65 6.72
CA ARG A 330 1.37 13.59 5.76
C ARG A 330 2.85 13.57 5.36
N VAL A 331 3.49 14.72 5.38
CA VAL A 331 4.91 14.83 5.05
C VAL A 331 5.73 14.40 6.27
N CYS A 332 6.44 13.30 6.13
CA CYS A 332 7.35 12.84 7.18
C CYS A 332 8.60 13.72 7.21
N PRO A 333 8.96 14.32 8.33
CA PRO A 333 10.26 14.94 8.48
C PRO A 333 11.39 13.94 8.19
N PRO A 334 12.58 14.39 7.76
CA PRO A 334 13.72 13.52 7.59
C PRO A 334 13.95 12.65 8.83
N ILE A 335 14.12 11.33 8.62
CA ILE A 335 14.11 10.36 9.72
C ILE A 335 15.22 10.60 10.75
N GLU A 336 16.34 11.18 10.32
CA GLU A 336 17.45 11.58 11.16
C GLU A 336 17.07 12.65 12.21
N ASN A 337 16.00 13.40 11.94
CA ASN A 337 15.49 14.44 12.84
C ASN A 337 14.45 13.90 13.84
N LEU A 338 14.09 12.63 13.75
CA LEU A 338 13.06 12.01 14.58
C LEU A 338 13.65 11.04 15.60
N THR A 339 13.24 11.19 16.87
CA THR A 339 13.47 10.18 17.90
C THR A 339 12.64 8.92 17.62
N ALA A 340 13.01 7.78 18.22
CA ALA A 340 12.25 6.53 18.11
C ALA A 340 10.77 6.70 18.53
N ALA A 341 10.52 7.49 19.58
CA ALA A 341 9.17 7.79 20.03
C ALA A 341 8.36 8.57 18.97
N GLN A 342 8.96 9.59 18.37
CA GLN A 342 8.29 10.37 17.31
C GLN A 342 8.03 9.56 16.05
N ARG A 343 8.94 8.63 15.68
CA ARG A 343 8.71 7.69 14.57
C ARG A 343 7.52 6.77 14.84
N PHE A 344 7.43 6.25 16.06
CA PHE A 344 6.29 5.44 16.47
C PHE A 344 4.97 6.23 16.42
N GLU A 345 4.93 7.42 17.01
CA GLU A 345 3.75 8.30 17.00
C GLU A 345 3.31 8.65 15.57
N PHE A 346 4.26 8.93 14.69
CA PHE A 346 4.00 9.19 13.27
C PHE A 346 3.35 7.97 12.59
N LEU A 347 3.87 6.76 12.81
CA LEU A 347 3.28 5.52 12.26
C LEU A 347 1.86 5.27 12.77
N GLU A 348 1.60 5.45 14.05
CA GLU A 348 0.26 5.30 14.62
C GLU A 348 -0.72 6.31 14.02
N THR A 349 -0.27 7.54 13.79
CA THR A 349 -1.09 8.60 13.18
C THR A 349 -1.36 8.32 11.71
N ILE A 350 -0.34 7.94 10.92
CA ILE A 350 -0.52 7.58 9.51
C ILE A 350 -1.35 6.31 9.39
N GLY A 351 -1.11 5.28 10.21
CA GLY A 351 -1.92 4.08 10.23
C GLY A 351 -3.40 4.41 10.39
N ALA A 352 -3.73 5.30 11.34
CA ALA A 352 -5.08 5.81 11.52
C ALA A 352 -5.59 6.65 10.33
N THR A 353 -4.71 7.34 9.61
CA THR A 353 -5.06 8.19 8.46
C THR A 353 -5.19 7.40 7.17
N LEU A 354 -4.34 6.39 6.95
CA LEU A 354 -4.43 5.49 5.79
C LEU A 354 -5.59 4.48 5.91
N ALA A 355 -6.02 4.19 7.13
CA ALA A 355 -7.25 3.43 7.38
C ALA A 355 -8.52 4.28 7.18
N ARG A 356 -8.38 5.59 7.03
CA ARG A 356 -9.45 6.53 6.70
C ARG A 356 -9.48 6.76 5.20
#